data_bfb726e15bc2980525bcff0825e1c7e1
#
_entry.id   bfb726e15bc2980525bcff0825e1c7e1
#
_cell.length_a   1.000
_cell.length_b   1.000
_cell.length_c   1.000
_cell.angle_alpha   90.00
_cell.angle_beta   90.00
_cell.angle_gamma   90.00
#
_symmetry.space_group_name_H-M   'P 1'
#
loop_
_entity.id
_entity.type
_entity.pdbx_description
1 polymer ?
#
loop_
_entity_poly.entity_id
_entity_poly.type
_entity_poly.pdbx_seq_one_letter_code
_entity_poly.pdbx_strand_id
1 'polypeptide(L)'
;DEGMPVQRTLLIENGILKNFIADRAGSIRTGHPRTGSGRRSSYTYAAASRMRNTYIAPGEYKLAELFISIDEGIYCKKMGGGSVGATGEFNFSVDEAYLIENGKVTKPLKGATLIGEAKEIMNKISMCSEDLGLAAGFCGSVSGSIYVTVGQPHIKVDSITVGGR
;
A
#
# COMPACT_ATOMS: atom_id res chain seq x y z
N ASP A 1 3.35 20.88 -7.15
CA ASP A 1 3.64 22.27 -6.74
C ASP A 1 4.94 22.81 -7.36
N GLU A 2 5.48 22.14 -8.38
CA GLU A 2 6.72 22.51 -9.08
C GLU A 2 6.50 22.80 -10.58
N GLY A 3 5.26 23.01 -11.02
CA GLY A 3 4.90 23.28 -12.42
C GLY A 3 5.06 22.06 -13.35
N MET A 4 5.33 20.87 -12.83
CA MET A 4 5.40 19.64 -13.62
C MET A 4 4.00 19.06 -13.81
N PRO A 5 3.61 18.68 -15.05
CA PRO A 5 2.33 18.01 -15.30
C PRO A 5 2.15 16.75 -14.46
N VAL A 6 0.93 16.46 -14.08
CA VAL A 6 0.56 15.21 -13.41
C VAL A 6 0.67 14.06 -14.40
N GLN A 7 1.21 12.93 -13.97
CA GLN A 7 1.37 11.75 -14.81
C GLN A 7 1.11 10.47 -14.02
N ARG A 8 0.71 9.42 -14.72
CA ARG A 8 0.71 8.07 -14.18
C ARG A 8 2.15 7.57 -14.13
N THR A 9 2.58 7.11 -12.95
CA THR A 9 3.93 6.54 -12.75
C THR A 9 3.79 5.10 -12.31
N LEU A 10 4.24 4.17 -13.14
CA LEU A 10 4.34 2.76 -12.78
C LEU A 10 5.58 2.59 -11.89
N LEU A 11 5.38 2.24 -10.62
CA LEU A 11 6.48 2.09 -9.65
C LEU A 11 7.03 0.67 -9.66
N ILE A 12 6.17 -0.33 -9.60
CA ILE A 12 6.53 -1.75 -9.54
C ILE A 12 5.67 -2.50 -10.54
N GLU A 13 6.29 -3.40 -11.29
CA GLU A 13 5.62 -4.30 -12.24
C GLU A 13 6.20 -5.70 -12.11
N ASN A 14 5.33 -6.68 -11.83
CA ASN A 14 5.72 -8.08 -11.66
C ASN A 14 6.86 -8.26 -10.63
N GLY A 15 6.76 -7.57 -9.49
CA GLY A 15 7.76 -7.61 -8.43
C GLY A 15 9.05 -6.80 -8.71
N ILE A 16 9.17 -6.17 -9.88
CA ILE A 16 10.36 -5.42 -10.29
C ILE A 16 10.12 -3.93 -10.15
N LEU A 17 11.01 -3.24 -9.41
CA LEU A 17 11.00 -1.78 -9.30
C LEU A 17 11.36 -1.15 -10.65
N LYS A 18 10.45 -0.33 -11.19
CA LYS A 18 10.58 0.35 -12.49
C LYS A 18 10.93 1.83 -12.34
N ASN A 19 10.30 2.52 -11.40
CA ASN A 19 10.45 3.95 -11.22
C ASN A 19 10.36 4.35 -9.75
N PHE A 20 10.69 5.61 -9.51
CA PHE A 20 10.52 6.28 -8.23
C PHE A 20 9.56 7.47 -8.39
N ILE A 21 8.96 7.92 -7.29
CA ILE A 21 8.34 9.24 -7.26
C ILE A 21 9.43 10.27 -7.01
N ALA A 22 9.59 11.22 -7.93
CA ALA A 22 10.68 12.20 -7.88
C ALA A 22 10.17 13.65 -8.04
N ASP A 23 10.57 14.51 -7.11
CA ASP A 23 10.52 15.95 -7.22
C ASP A 23 11.71 16.50 -8.01
N ARG A 24 11.79 17.80 -8.15
CA ARG A 24 12.91 18.46 -8.87
C ARG A 24 14.26 18.22 -8.18
N ALA A 25 14.32 18.37 -6.86
CA ALA A 25 15.56 18.21 -6.10
C ALA A 25 16.02 16.73 -6.11
N GLY A 26 15.09 15.79 -5.95
CA GLY A 26 15.35 14.36 -6.07
C GLY A 26 15.85 13.96 -7.45
N SER A 27 15.21 14.50 -8.51
CA SER A 27 15.63 14.27 -9.89
C SER A 27 17.06 14.75 -10.17
N ILE A 28 17.42 15.94 -9.71
CA ILE A 28 18.77 16.49 -9.87
C ILE A 28 19.81 15.62 -9.15
N ARG A 29 19.50 15.15 -7.92
CA ARG A 29 20.45 14.36 -7.12
C ARG A 29 20.64 12.93 -7.63
N THR A 30 19.61 12.34 -8.20
CA THR A 30 19.61 10.91 -8.55
C THR A 30 19.69 10.63 -10.04
N GLY A 31 19.48 11.64 -10.89
CA GLY A 31 19.34 11.47 -12.32
C GLY A 31 18.01 10.87 -12.79
N HIS A 32 17.10 10.54 -11.88
CA HIS A 32 15.78 10.01 -12.25
C HIS A 32 14.88 11.10 -12.83
N PRO A 33 14.04 10.79 -13.82
CA PRO A 33 13.08 11.73 -14.37
C PRO A 33 12.11 12.25 -13.30
N ARG A 34 11.73 13.52 -13.38
CA ARG A 34 10.67 14.09 -12.55
C ARG A 34 9.33 13.41 -12.84
N THR A 35 8.56 13.12 -11.78
CA THR A 35 7.28 12.40 -11.91
C THR A 35 6.05 13.25 -11.58
N GLY A 36 6.23 14.59 -11.45
CA GLY A 36 5.15 15.47 -11.02
C GLY A 36 4.70 15.22 -9.59
N SER A 37 5.59 14.68 -8.74
CA SER A 37 5.31 14.29 -7.35
C SER A 37 5.83 15.28 -6.32
N GLY A 38 6.41 16.42 -6.74
CA GLY A 38 6.81 17.51 -5.86
C GLY A 38 5.59 18.22 -5.29
N ARG A 39 5.30 18.02 -3.99
CA ARG A 39 4.13 18.57 -3.29
C ARG A 39 4.50 19.16 -1.94
N ARG A 40 3.69 20.08 -1.47
CA ARG A 40 3.80 20.73 -0.15
C ARG A 40 2.44 21.08 0.43
N SER A 41 2.35 21.14 1.75
CA SER A 41 1.09 21.48 2.42
C SER A 41 0.73 22.97 2.30
N SER A 42 1.74 23.84 2.25
CA SER A 42 1.55 25.29 2.08
C SER A 42 2.79 25.93 1.42
N TYR A 43 2.69 27.20 1.12
CA TYR A 43 3.80 28.01 0.55
C TYR A 43 5.01 28.13 1.49
N THR A 44 4.83 27.90 2.79
CA THR A 44 5.90 27.97 3.79
C THR A 44 6.85 26.78 3.78
N TYR A 45 6.49 25.70 3.06
CA TYR A 45 7.32 24.51 2.91
C TYR A 45 7.96 24.44 1.53
N ALA A 46 9.18 23.94 1.48
CA ALA A 46 9.77 23.46 0.23
C ALA A 46 9.01 22.22 -0.27
N ALA A 47 8.83 22.09 -1.59
CA ALA A 47 8.25 20.89 -2.16
C ALA A 47 9.19 19.70 -1.99
N ALA A 48 8.63 18.53 -1.79
CA ALA A 48 9.35 17.27 -1.70
C ALA A 48 8.59 16.17 -2.44
N SER A 49 9.26 15.06 -2.72
CA SER A 49 8.62 13.88 -3.32
C SER A 49 7.54 13.32 -2.40
N ARG A 50 6.29 13.32 -2.83
CA ARG A 50 5.13 12.92 -2.03
C ARG A 50 4.18 12.04 -2.82
N MET A 51 3.54 11.14 -2.10
CA MET A 51 2.42 10.34 -2.61
C MET A 51 1.30 11.26 -3.16
N ARG A 52 0.57 10.72 -4.12
CA ARG A 52 -0.69 11.25 -4.64
C ARG A 52 -1.77 10.19 -4.50
N ASN A 53 -2.32 9.70 -5.60
CA ASN A 53 -3.16 8.51 -5.61
C ASN A 53 -2.25 7.30 -5.87
N THR A 54 -1.90 6.57 -4.83
CA THR A 54 -0.99 5.42 -4.91
C THR A 54 -1.76 4.16 -4.59
N TYR A 55 -1.75 3.19 -5.51
CA TYR A 55 -2.55 1.98 -5.35
C TYR A 55 -1.91 0.77 -6.01
N ILE A 56 -2.25 -0.41 -5.52
CA ILE A 56 -2.02 -1.67 -6.22
C ILE A 56 -3.08 -1.76 -7.32
N ALA A 57 -2.65 -1.97 -8.55
CA ALA A 57 -3.59 -2.10 -9.67
C ALA A 57 -4.48 -3.34 -9.51
N PRO A 58 -5.74 -3.28 -9.96
CA PRO A 58 -6.61 -4.46 -10.00
C PRO A 58 -5.98 -5.60 -10.78
N GLY A 59 -6.21 -6.82 -10.30
CA GLY A 59 -5.88 -8.05 -11.00
C GLY A 59 -7.08 -8.61 -11.79
N GLU A 60 -7.03 -9.90 -12.06
CA GLU A 60 -8.02 -10.57 -12.92
C GLU A 60 -8.98 -11.50 -12.15
N TYR A 61 -8.68 -11.74 -10.86
CA TYR A 61 -9.45 -12.70 -10.08
C TYR A 61 -10.73 -12.10 -9.50
N LYS A 62 -11.76 -12.93 -9.37
CA LYS A 62 -12.93 -12.60 -8.56
C LYS A 62 -12.59 -12.76 -7.07
N LEU A 63 -13.17 -11.94 -6.20
CA LEU A 63 -12.96 -12.06 -4.76
C LEU A 63 -13.26 -13.48 -4.22
N ALA A 64 -14.28 -14.13 -4.74
CA ALA A 64 -14.62 -15.50 -4.36
C ALA A 64 -13.51 -16.51 -4.66
N GLU A 65 -12.77 -16.32 -5.77
CA GLU A 65 -11.66 -17.20 -6.14
C GLU A 65 -10.49 -17.08 -5.16
N LEU A 66 -10.23 -15.85 -4.65
CA LEU A 66 -9.24 -15.66 -3.59
C LEU A 66 -9.60 -16.48 -2.36
N PHE A 67 -10.84 -16.39 -1.87
CA PHE A 67 -11.28 -17.15 -0.69
C PHE A 67 -11.17 -18.67 -0.92
N ILE A 68 -11.67 -19.18 -2.04
CA ILE A 68 -11.65 -20.61 -2.38
C ILE A 68 -10.21 -21.15 -2.43
N SER A 69 -9.23 -20.32 -2.77
CA SER A 69 -7.82 -20.71 -2.83
C SER A 69 -7.12 -20.82 -1.46
N ILE A 70 -7.83 -20.58 -0.35
CA ILE A 70 -7.26 -20.53 1.00
C ILE A 70 -7.89 -21.63 1.86
N ASP A 71 -7.11 -22.62 2.24
CA ASP A 71 -7.58 -23.67 3.14
C ASP A 71 -7.70 -23.15 4.58
N GLU A 72 -6.66 -22.47 5.07
CA GLU A 72 -6.63 -21.83 6.37
C GLU A 72 -5.94 -20.46 6.27
N GLY A 73 -6.55 -19.42 6.83
CA GLY A 73 -6.02 -18.06 6.74
C GLY A 73 -6.84 -17.03 7.50
N ILE A 74 -6.46 -15.77 7.32
CA ILE A 74 -7.14 -14.62 7.94
C ILE A 74 -7.56 -13.63 6.86
N TYR A 75 -8.83 -13.26 6.87
CA TYR A 75 -9.35 -12.15 6.09
C TYR A 75 -9.28 -10.87 6.89
N CYS A 76 -8.35 -10.01 6.56
CA CYS A 76 -8.21 -8.66 7.13
C CYS A 76 -9.09 -7.69 6.36
N LYS A 77 -10.33 -7.52 6.80
CA LYS A 77 -11.35 -6.73 6.10
C LYS A 77 -11.15 -5.23 6.27
N LYS A 78 -10.69 -4.80 7.45
CA LYS A 78 -10.43 -3.40 7.75
C LYS A 78 -9.11 -3.24 8.49
N MET A 79 -8.22 -2.48 7.90
CA MET A 79 -6.94 -2.13 8.51
C MET A 79 -7.13 -0.95 9.48
N GLY A 80 -6.40 -1.01 10.59
CA GLY A 80 -6.29 0.07 11.56
C GLY A 80 -5.03 0.90 11.41
N GLY A 81 -4.60 1.54 12.49
CA GLY A 81 -3.38 2.33 12.53
C GLY A 81 -2.11 1.47 12.57
N GLY A 82 -1.00 2.07 12.18
CA GLY A 82 0.29 1.41 12.23
C GLY A 82 1.44 2.34 11.87
N SER A 83 2.63 1.77 11.73
CA SER A 83 3.84 2.49 11.38
C SER A 83 4.69 1.72 10.37
N VAL A 84 5.48 2.47 9.63
CA VAL A 84 6.48 1.93 8.69
C VAL A 84 7.83 2.52 9.05
N GLY A 85 8.83 1.65 9.23
CA GLY A 85 10.22 2.04 9.47
C GLY A 85 10.92 2.49 8.18
N ALA A 86 12.12 3.06 8.33
CA ALA A 86 12.91 3.60 7.21
C ALA A 86 13.36 2.53 6.20
N THR A 87 13.51 1.30 6.63
CA THR A 87 13.93 0.15 5.81
C THR A 87 12.76 -0.64 5.26
N GLY A 88 11.51 -0.26 5.65
CA GLY A 88 10.27 -0.87 5.14
C GLY A 88 9.64 -1.89 6.06
N GLU A 89 10.17 -2.07 7.28
CA GLU A 89 9.48 -2.86 8.31
C GLU A 89 8.19 -2.13 8.70
N PHE A 90 7.13 -2.90 8.88
CA PHE A 90 5.84 -2.35 9.26
C PHE A 90 5.16 -3.17 10.34
N ASN A 91 4.30 -2.50 11.09
CA ASN A 91 3.26 -3.11 11.90
C ASN A 91 1.96 -2.33 11.75
N PHE A 92 0.88 -3.03 11.48
CA PHE A 92 -0.45 -2.44 11.34
C PHE A 92 -1.47 -3.25 12.12
N SER A 93 -2.28 -2.56 12.92
CA SER A 93 -3.45 -3.20 13.53
C SER A 93 -4.50 -3.55 12.47
N VAL A 94 -5.28 -4.57 12.77
CA VAL A 94 -6.45 -4.96 11.98
C VAL A 94 -7.68 -4.71 12.84
N ASP A 95 -8.54 -3.80 12.41
CA ASP A 95 -9.75 -3.41 13.15
C ASP A 95 -10.88 -4.44 12.96
N GLU A 96 -10.93 -5.08 11.80
CA GLU A 96 -11.93 -6.10 11.48
C GLU A 96 -11.28 -7.26 10.73
N ALA A 97 -11.26 -8.43 11.34
CA ALA A 97 -10.69 -9.64 10.78
C ALA A 97 -11.55 -10.86 11.01
N TYR A 98 -11.44 -11.84 10.12
CA TYR A 98 -12.17 -13.11 10.18
C TYR A 98 -11.23 -14.27 9.85
N LEU A 99 -11.52 -15.43 10.43
CA LEU A 99 -10.87 -16.68 10.05
C LEU A 99 -11.41 -17.15 8.70
N ILE A 100 -10.52 -17.71 7.88
CA ILE A 100 -10.88 -18.43 6.66
C ILE A 100 -10.59 -19.91 6.93
N GLU A 101 -11.59 -20.76 6.70
CA GLU A 101 -11.48 -22.23 6.83
C GLU A 101 -12.12 -22.89 5.60
N ASN A 102 -11.35 -23.67 4.88
CA ASN A 102 -11.79 -24.39 3.66
C ASN A 102 -12.47 -23.45 2.62
N GLY A 103 -11.84 -22.34 2.33
CA GLY A 103 -12.35 -21.37 1.36
C GLY A 103 -13.51 -20.48 1.82
N LYS A 104 -13.87 -20.52 3.10
CA LYS A 104 -15.02 -19.78 3.64
C LYS A 104 -14.61 -18.88 4.80
N VAL A 105 -15.13 -17.67 4.80
CA VAL A 105 -15.03 -16.75 5.94
C VAL A 105 -15.95 -17.28 7.06
N THR A 106 -15.39 -17.53 8.26
CA THR A 106 -16.10 -18.22 9.34
C THR A 106 -16.26 -17.34 10.58
N LYS A 107 -15.27 -17.22 11.43
CA LYS A 107 -15.37 -16.60 12.76
C LYS A 107 -14.70 -15.24 12.79
N PRO A 108 -15.28 -14.22 13.45
CA PRO A 108 -14.57 -12.97 13.70
C PRO A 108 -13.37 -13.22 14.63
N LEU A 109 -12.28 -12.51 14.37
CA LEU A 109 -11.07 -12.51 15.19
C LEU A 109 -11.00 -11.22 16.01
N LYS A 110 -10.59 -11.34 17.26
CA LYS A 110 -10.41 -10.20 18.15
C LYS A 110 -8.95 -9.79 18.17
N GLY A 111 -8.66 -8.63 17.57
CA GLY A 111 -7.33 -8.03 17.61
C GLY A 111 -6.30 -8.84 16.84
N ALA A 112 -5.87 -8.33 15.73
CA ALA A 112 -4.74 -8.85 14.96
C ALA A 112 -3.80 -7.69 14.62
N THR A 113 -2.52 -8.01 14.48
CA THR A 113 -1.50 -7.06 14.02
C THR A 113 -0.70 -7.74 12.91
N LEU A 114 -0.65 -7.13 11.75
CA LEU A 114 0.20 -7.59 10.66
C LEU A 114 1.60 -7.00 10.81
N ILE A 115 2.61 -7.85 10.77
CA ILE A 115 4.01 -7.50 10.94
C ILE A 115 4.80 -8.05 9.77
N GLY A 116 5.64 -7.22 9.15
CA GLY A 116 6.45 -7.66 8.04
C GLY A 116 7.40 -6.61 7.51
N GLU A 117 8.09 -6.95 6.45
CA GLU A 117 8.90 -6.05 5.64
C GLU A 117 8.23 -5.88 4.27
N ALA A 118 8.03 -4.64 3.83
CA ALA A 118 7.28 -4.34 2.60
C ALA A 118 7.81 -5.09 1.38
N LYS A 119 9.14 -5.15 1.21
CA LYS A 119 9.79 -5.87 0.10
C LYS A 119 9.46 -7.37 0.11
N GLU A 120 9.50 -7.99 1.28
CA GLU A 120 9.21 -9.41 1.43
C GLU A 120 7.73 -9.70 1.13
N ILE A 121 6.82 -8.91 1.73
CA ILE A 121 5.38 -9.10 1.57
C ILE A 121 4.94 -8.88 0.13
N MET A 122 5.48 -7.88 -0.56
CA MET A 122 5.15 -7.64 -1.98
C MET A 122 5.51 -8.83 -2.88
N ASN A 123 6.57 -9.57 -2.57
CA ASN A 123 6.93 -10.78 -3.30
C ASN A 123 6.05 -12.01 -2.96
N LYS A 124 5.26 -11.93 -1.90
CA LYS A 124 4.33 -12.97 -1.45
C LYS A 124 2.88 -12.73 -1.89
N ILE A 125 2.63 -11.65 -2.63
CA ILE A 125 1.30 -11.40 -3.23
C ILE A 125 1.14 -12.35 -4.40
N SER A 126 0.29 -13.35 -4.25
CA SER A 126 0.05 -14.39 -5.26
C SER A 126 -1.21 -14.15 -6.10
N MET A 127 -2.21 -13.43 -5.56
CA MET A 127 -3.44 -13.10 -6.28
C MET A 127 -3.90 -11.67 -5.97
N CYS A 128 -4.44 -10.99 -6.98
CA CYS A 128 -5.12 -9.70 -6.85
C CYS A 128 -6.50 -9.78 -7.49
N SER A 129 -7.51 -9.27 -6.79
CA SER A 129 -8.88 -9.23 -7.33
C SER A 129 -9.10 -8.05 -8.28
N GLU A 130 -10.23 -8.04 -8.97
CA GLU A 130 -10.61 -6.98 -9.91
C GLU A 130 -11.20 -5.73 -9.22
N ASP A 131 -11.55 -5.81 -7.94
CA ASP A 131 -12.24 -4.79 -7.16
C ASP A 131 -11.25 -3.80 -6.52
N LEU A 132 -11.10 -2.62 -7.07
CA LEU A 132 -10.26 -1.57 -6.50
C LEU A 132 -11.03 -0.74 -5.46
N GLY A 133 -10.61 -0.84 -4.20
CA GLY A 133 -11.03 0.07 -3.14
C GLY A 133 -10.08 1.27 -3.01
N LEU A 134 -10.62 2.45 -2.78
CA LEU A 134 -9.86 3.68 -2.53
C LEU A 134 -10.21 4.27 -1.18
N ALA A 135 -9.21 4.76 -0.45
CA ALA A 135 -9.39 5.44 0.82
C ALA A 135 -8.60 6.76 0.85
N ALA A 136 -9.21 7.80 1.43
CA ALA A 136 -8.54 9.06 1.69
C ALA A 136 -7.63 8.94 2.91
N GLY A 137 -6.52 9.66 2.89
CA GLY A 137 -5.58 9.68 4.00
C GLY A 137 -4.70 10.92 4.00
N PHE A 138 -3.80 10.97 4.97
CA PHE A 138 -2.77 11.99 5.08
C PHE A 138 -1.39 11.37 4.99
N CYS A 139 -0.51 12.04 4.27
CA CYS A 139 0.91 11.72 4.20
C CYS A 139 1.71 12.82 4.90
N GLY A 140 2.35 12.51 6.03
CA GLY A 140 3.25 13.41 6.76
C GLY A 140 4.69 13.29 6.27
N SER A 141 5.38 14.41 6.04
CA SER A 141 6.81 14.43 5.70
C SER A 141 7.37 15.87 5.83
N VAL A 142 8.63 16.06 5.39
CA VAL A 142 9.35 17.34 5.44
C VAL A 142 8.61 18.52 4.78
N SER A 143 7.74 18.27 3.83
CA SER A 143 6.90 19.29 3.16
C SER A 143 5.50 19.44 3.79
N GLY A 144 5.33 19.03 5.04
CA GLY A 144 4.09 19.11 5.80
C GLY A 144 3.17 17.90 5.60
N SER A 145 1.98 17.95 6.18
CA SER A 145 0.93 16.93 6.03
C SER A 145 0.03 17.28 4.85
N ILE A 146 -0.15 16.35 3.93
CA ILE A 146 -0.93 16.56 2.71
C ILE A 146 -1.93 15.43 2.49
N TYR A 147 -3.06 15.75 1.86
CA TYR A 147 -4.06 14.77 1.45
C TYR A 147 -3.50 13.83 0.38
N VAL A 148 -3.75 12.55 0.54
CA VAL A 148 -3.42 11.49 -0.40
C VAL A 148 -4.60 10.53 -0.56
N THR A 149 -4.59 9.74 -1.62
CA THR A 149 -5.46 8.58 -1.76
C THR A 149 -4.58 7.34 -1.83
N VAL A 150 -4.94 6.34 -1.06
CA VAL A 150 -4.36 5.00 -1.15
C VAL A 150 -5.41 4.03 -1.66
N GLY A 151 -4.99 2.99 -2.35
CA GLY A 151 -5.92 2.01 -2.87
C GLY A 151 -5.30 0.64 -3.08
N GLN A 152 -6.15 -0.36 -2.98
CA GLN A 152 -5.80 -1.71 -3.37
C GLN A 152 -7.07 -2.53 -3.67
N PRO A 153 -6.99 -3.55 -4.53
CA PRO A 153 -7.97 -4.61 -4.58
C PRO A 153 -7.84 -5.51 -3.36
N HIS A 154 -8.68 -6.52 -3.21
CA HIS A 154 -8.35 -7.62 -2.31
C HIS A 154 -7.12 -8.35 -2.86
N ILE A 155 -6.17 -8.61 -1.98
CA ILE A 155 -4.93 -9.31 -2.30
C ILE A 155 -4.78 -10.55 -1.41
N LYS A 156 -4.28 -11.63 -2.00
CA LYS A 156 -3.83 -12.80 -1.25
C LYS A 156 -2.33 -12.69 -1.04
N VAL A 157 -1.92 -12.72 0.21
CA VAL A 157 -0.53 -12.81 0.63
C VAL A 157 -0.32 -14.22 1.18
N ASP A 158 0.60 -14.98 0.60
CA ASP A 158 0.77 -16.40 0.93
C ASP A 158 1.22 -16.64 2.37
N SER A 159 2.00 -15.71 2.93
CA SER A 159 2.38 -15.77 4.34
C SER A 159 2.78 -14.40 4.87
N ILE A 160 2.32 -14.08 6.07
CA ILE A 160 2.67 -12.87 6.82
C ILE A 160 2.65 -13.18 8.31
N THR A 161 3.50 -12.53 9.08
CA THR A 161 3.46 -12.65 10.54
C THR A 161 2.24 -11.92 11.10
N VAL A 162 1.46 -12.65 11.90
CA VAL A 162 0.30 -12.10 12.59
C VAL A 162 0.54 -12.17 14.09
N GLY A 163 0.55 -11.00 14.74
CA GLY A 163 0.50 -10.87 16.18
C GLY A 163 -0.94 -10.72 16.65
N GLY A 164 -1.23 -11.16 17.86
CA GLY A 164 -2.56 -11.04 18.48
C GLY A 164 -2.69 -11.95 19.69
N ARG A 165 -3.79 -11.78 20.43
CA ARG A 165 -4.18 -12.64 21.57
C ARG A 165 -5.46 -13.36 21.26
#